data_dbbf2d13887f4c87365a45ebf51925af
#
_entry.id   dbbf2d13887f4c87365a45ebf51925af
#
_cell.length_a   1.000
_cell.length_b   1.000
_cell.length_c   1.000
_cell.angle_alpha   90.00
_cell.angle_beta   90.00
_cell.angle_gamma   90.00
#
_symmetry.space_group_name_H-M   'P 1'
#
loop_
_entity.id
_entity.type
_entity.pdbx_description
1 polymer ?
#
loop_
_entity_poly.entity_id
_entity_poly.type
_entity_poly.pdbx_seq_one_letter_code
_entity_poly.pdbx_strand_id
1 'polypeptide(L)'
;MKKYIQKLFVGSLMAGTLLVSSCASDYLDTAPTDSTGSADAIGTTDNAIKALNGIAKLMSTQHYYFGQGFAGENNIIAHYENYPSENYLYNLYASGWSPIHNQEFHTRTNSIYDAYAWYYYYSIVGNANTILANIDNAEGTESEKQFIKASALTFRAYAFEKLVHYYCWRWQDSNNGASQGLILRLDESTNGMPYSTLAETYTQIYKDLDEAISLYGESGMNRKEGDVWMPNVNVAHAIYARAALTKQDYAKALSEAKLAREGYPLMNNTEYYAGFCNPTGEWIMGSFGGSQENNWYWSYGVQFACNGYYASTQQTGAGAIGRELINRIPNNDARKALFLTEDKFPGYNFNDGSVMDLTYGILGMGEKEKEADALWDEAAAYCKKMAVSGLTAPYEAGYMYLGGQLKFYVFDTPGVGYLPFIRSSEMVLIEAEANYFLNNEAAAQAALVELNATSGRNAEYTCTKTGDALWNEIMDYRELELWGEG
;
A
#
# COMPACT_ATOMS: atom_id res chain seq x y z
N MET A 1 -6.61 -70.34 47.38
CA MET A 1 -6.51 -68.91 47.17
C MET A 1 -5.38 -68.51 46.20
N LYS A 2 -4.13 -68.92 46.33
CA LYS A 2 -3.04 -68.53 45.40
C LYS A 2 -3.27 -68.85 43.91
N LYS A 3 -3.87 -69.96 43.56
CA LYS A 3 -4.17 -70.29 42.13
C LYS A 3 -5.22 -69.49 41.48
N TYR A 4 -6.17 -68.89 42.23
CA TYR A 4 -7.23 -68.01 41.69
C TYR A 4 -6.71 -66.58 41.49
N ILE A 5 -5.79 -66.13 42.31
CA ILE A 5 -5.15 -64.79 42.17
C ILE A 5 -4.24 -64.76 40.94
N GLN A 6 -3.51 -65.82 40.62
CA GLN A 6 -2.70 -65.89 39.40
C GLN A 6 -3.53 -65.92 38.12
N LYS A 7 -4.70 -66.58 38.12
CA LYS A 7 -5.59 -66.55 36.95
C LYS A 7 -6.30 -65.20 36.74
N LEU A 8 -6.58 -64.48 37.83
CA LEU A 8 -7.13 -63.13 37.74
C LEU A 8 -6.06 -62.11 37.20
N PHE A 9 -4.80 -62.28 37.61
CA PHE A 9 -3.70 -61.39 37.18
C PHE A 9 -3.33 -61.62 35.70
N VAL A 10 -3.37 -62.83 35.21
CA VAL A 10 -3.12 -63.14 33.78
C VAL A 10 -4.32 -62.70 32.90
N GLY A 11 -5.56 -62.82 33.39
CA GLY A 11 -6.74 -62.31 32.71
C GLY A 11 -6.76 -60.77 32.63
N SER A 12 -6.32 -60.06 33.68
CA SER A 12 -6.22 -58.60 33.69
C SER A 12 -5.09 -58.08 32.80
N LEU A 13 -3.98 -58.81 32.68
CA LEU A 13 -2.86 -58.45 31.81
C LEU A 13 -3.23 -58.63 30.32
N MET A 14 -3.99 -59.70 29.96
CA MET A 14 -4.48 -59.89 28.58
C MET A 14 -5.58 -58.91 28.20
N ALA A 15 -6.42 -58.48 29.15
CA ALA A 15 -7.43 -57.43 28.89
C ALA A 15 -6.80 -56.05 28.75
N GLY A 16 -5.69 -55.79 29.42
CA GLY A 16 -4.92 -54.52 29.36
C GLY A 16 -4.16 -54.36 28.02
N THR A 17 -3.72 -55.46 27.41
CA THR A 17 -3.00 -55.41 26.11
C THR A 17 -3.91 -55.29 24.90
N LEU A 18 -5.22 -55.58 25.04
CA LEU A 18 -6.20 -55.39 23.95
C LEU A 18 -6.76 -53.97 23.90
N LEU A 19 -6.49 -53.12 24.92
CA LEU A 19 -6.97 -51.74 24.95
C LEU A 19 -5.93 -50.73 24.43
N VAL A 20 -4.70 -51.15 24.08
CA VAL A 20 -3.65 -50.28 23.53
C VAL A 20 -3.47 -50.42 22.00
N SER A 21 -4.24 -51.27 21.33
CA SER A 21 -4.15 -51.42 19.88
C SER A 21 -5.26 -50.72 19.08
N SER A 22 -5.96 -49.76 19.74
CA SER A 22 -7.01 -48.97 19.10
C SER A 22 -6.65 -47.47 18.96
N CYS A 23 -5.36 -47.17 18.75
CA CYS A 23 -5.01 -45.93 18.11
C CYS A 23 -4.75 -46.25 16.64
N ALA A 24 -5.83 -46.40 15.86
CA ALA A 24 -5.73 -46.29 14.43
C ALA A 24 -5.16 -44.87 14.12
N SER A 25 -4.08 -44.82 13.35
CA SER A 25 -3.48 -43.57 12.85
C SER A 25 -4.52 -42.65 12.23
N ASP A 26 -5.59 -43.21 11.71
CA ASP A 26 -6.70 -42.49 11.07
C ASP A 26 -7.57 -41.64 12.03
N TYR A 27 -7.50 -41.89 13.35
CA TYR A 27 -8.26 -41.07 14.34
C TYR A 27 -7.62 -39.74 14.65
N LEU A 28 -6.34 -39.56 14.29
CA LEU A 28 -5.60 -38.31 14.47
C LEU A 28 -5.54 -37.46 13.17
N ASP A 29 -5.98 -38.04 12.05
CA ASP A 29 -6.11 -37.35 10.76
C ASP A 29 -7.56 -36.84 10.53
N THR A 30 -8.19 -36.30 11.56
CA THR A 30 -9.45 -35.58 11.37
C THR A 30 -9.17 -34.24 10.73
N ALA A 31 -9.51 -34.12 9.44
CA ALA A 31 -9.62 -32.79 8.81
C ALA A 31 -10.62 -31.95 9.62
N PRO A 32 -10.33 -30.68 9.89
CA PRO A 32 -11.26 -29.78 10.57
C PRO A 32 -12.59 -29.78 9.80
N THR A 33 -13.69 -30.05 10.45
CA THR A 33 -15.03 -30.03 9.84
C THR A 33 -15.48 -28.62 9.43
N ASP A 34 -14.82 -27.61 9.96
CA ASP A 34 -15.14 -26.19 9.76
C ASP A 34 -14.14 -25.44 8.88
N SER A 35 -13.12 -26.13 8.35
CA SER A 35 -12.14 -25.55 7.42
C SER A 35 -11.72 -26.57 6.37
N THR A 36 -11.60 -26.13 5.13
CA THR A 36 -11.03 -26.93 4.04
C THR A 36 -9.51 -27.02 4.24
N GLY A 37 -8.91 -28.21 4.13
CA GLY A 37 -7.44 -28.36 4.16
C GLY A 37 -6.80 -27.54 3.03
N SER A 38 -5.56 -27.08 3.20
CA SER A 38 -4.85 -26.26 2.20
C SER A 38 -4.82 -26.91 0.82
N ALA A 39 -4.56 -28.21 0.73
CA ALA A 39 -4.54 -28.96 -0.52
C ALA A 39 -5.91 -29.02 -1.20
N ASP A 40 -6.99 -29.24 -0.43
CA ASP A 40 -8.36 -29.25 -0.96
C ASP A 40 -8.83 -27.85 -1.35
N ALA A 41 -8.38 -26.81 -0.62
CA ALA A 41 -8.67 -25.40 -0.92
C ALA A 41 -8.08 -24.95 -2.27
N ILE A 42 -6.95 -25.52 -2.69
CA ILE A 42 -6.25 -25.20 -3.95
C ILE A 42 -6.42 -26.35 -4.98
N GLY A 43 -7.34 -27.29 -4.76
CA GLY A 43 -7.49 -28.47 -5.61
C GLY A 43 -7.89 -28.20 -7.07
N THR A 44 -8.34 -26.99 -7.42
CA THR A 44 -8.64 -26.55 -8.79
C THR A 44 -8.10 -25.15 -9.05
N THR A 45 -7.85 -24.81 -10.33
CA THR A 45 -7.43 -23.46 -10.74
C THR A 45 -8.49 -22.39 -10.37
N ASP A 46 -9.77 -22.72 -10.44
CA ASP A 46 -10.85 -21.83 -9.98
C ASP A 46 -10.76 -21.51 -8.49
N ASN A 47 -10.43 -22.49 -7.66
CA ASN A 47 -10.25 -22.28 -6.23
C ASN A 47 -8.96 -21.51 -5.94
N ALA A 48 -7.89 -21.77 -6.67
CA ALA A 48 -6.64 -21.04 -6.56
C ALA A 48 -6.78 -19.55 -6.94
N ILE A 49 -7.58 -19.22 -7.95
CA ILE A 49 -7.94 -17.82 -8.28
C ILE A 49 -8.71 -17.16 -7.12
N LYS A 50 -9.62 -17.89 -6.46
CA LYS A 50 -10.29 -17.36 -5.25
C LYS A 50 -9.32 -17.12 -4.12
N ALA A 51 -8.30 -17.98 -3.96
CA ALA A 51 -7.25 -17.76 -2.95
C ALA A 51 -6.39 -16.53 -3.27
N LEU A 52 -6.04 -16.28 -4.55
CA LEU A 52 -5.38 -15.03 -4.97
C LEU A 52 -6.26 -13.79 -4.67
N ASN A 53 -7.55 -13.84 -4.97
CA ASN A 53 -8.49 -12.79 -4.59
C ASN A 53 -8.56 -12.63 -3.06
N GLY A 54 -8.39 -13.72 -2.30
CA GLY A 54 -8.26 -13.68 -0.85
C GLY A 54 -7.06 -12.87 -0.37
N ILE A 55 -5.91 -12.98 -1.04
CA ILE A 55 -4.73 -12.14 -0.76
C ILE A 55 -5.05 -10.67 -1.06
N ALA A 56 -5.60 -10.37 -2.24
CA ALA A 56 -5.97 -9.00 -2.60
C ALA A 56 -6.98 -8.39 -1.61
N LYS A 57 -7.94 -9.19 -1.17
CA LYS A 57 -8.91 -8.79 -0.14
C LYS A 57 -8.25 -8.54 1.22
N LEU A 58 -7.30 -9.38 1.62
CA LEU A 58 -6.50 -9.17 2.83
C LEU A 58 -5.80 -7.80 2.84
N MET A 59 -5.40 -7.30 1.67
CA MET A 59 -4.74 -6.00 1.51
C MET A 59 -5.65 -4.80 1.76
N SER A 60 -6.96 -4.98 1.88
CA SER A 60 -7.93 -3.89 2.09
C SER A 60 -8.83 -4.10 3.30
N THR A 61 -8.90 -5.30 3.87
CA THR A 61 -9.82 -5.62 4.98
C THR A 61 -9.20 -5.38 6.34
N GLN A 62 -10.05 -5.15 7.32
CA GLN A 62 -9.62 -5.01 8.71
C GLN A 62 -9.10 -6.33 9.28
N HIS A 63 -7.93 -6.26 9.90
CA HIS A 63 -7.29 -7.37 10.59
C HIS A 63 -7.70 -7.38 12.07
N TYR A 64 -8.75 -8.09 12.41
CA TYR A 64 -9.34 -8.12 13.76
C TYR A 64 -8.39 -8.54 14.87
N TYR A 65 -7.32 -9.27 14.56
CA TYR A 65 -6.30 -9.66 15.53
C TYR A 65 -5.64 -8.44 16.19
N PHE A 66 -5.43 -7.37 15.45
CA PHE A 66 -4.85 -6.12 15.95
C PHE A 66 -5.89 -5.11 16.42
N GLY A 67 -7.17 -5.41 16.24
CA GLY A 67 -8.27 -4.52 16.59
C GLY A 67 -8.62 -3.50 15.52
N GLN A 68 -9.28 -2.41 15.91
CA GLN A 68 -9.67 -1.35 14.99
C GLN A 68 -8.45 -0.59 14.47
N GLY A 69 -8.49 -0.18 13.22
CA GLY A 69 -7.46 0.68 12.63
C GLY A 69 -6.36 -0.04 11.85
N PHE A 70 -6.46 -1.36 11.69
CA PHE A 70 -5.48 -2.15 10.94
C PHE A 70 -6.17 -2.85 9.76
N ALA A 71 -6.16 -2.20 8.61
CA ALA A 71 -6.86 -2.61 7.39
C ALA A 71 -5.91 -2.69 6.17
N GLY A 72 -4.92 -3.55 6.25
CA GLY A 72 -4.00 -3.82 5.14
C GLY A 72 -3.18 -2.61 4.71
N GLU A 73 -2.98 -2.45 3.40
CA GLU A 73 -2.23 -1.35 2.80
C GLU A 73 -2.79 0.03 3.17
N ASN A 74 -4.09 0.15 3.42
CA ASN A 74 -4.70 1.40 3.86
C ASN A 74 -3.98 2.00 5.09
N ASN A 75 -3.68 1.15 6.07
CA ASN A 75 -3.03 1.58 7.29
C ASN A 75 -1.50 1.60 7.18
N ILE A 76 -0.92 0.80 6.29
CA ILE A 76 0.50 0.91 5.95
C ILE A 76 0.76 2.30 5.37
N ILE A 77 0.05 2.69 4.32
CA ILE A 77 0.17 4.00 3.69
C ILE A 77 -0.08 5.13 4.69
N ALA A 78 -1.13 5.02 5.53
CA ALA A 78 -1.43 6.06 6.50
C ALA A 78 -0.40 6.15 7.63
N HIS A 79 -0.13 5.04 8.31
CA HIS A 79 0.58 5.06 9.58
C HIS A 79 2.10 4.89 9.46
N TYR A 80 2.59 4.28 8.38
CA TYR A 80 4.03 4.04 8.20
C TYR A 80 4.66 4.98 7.17
N GLU A 81 3.89 5.52 6.24
CA GLU A 81 4.40 6.30 5.13
C GLU A 81 3.96 7.77 5.22
N ASN A 82 2.65 8.07 5.30
CA ASN A 82 2.18 9.45 5.28
C ASN A 82 2.31 10.18 6.62
N TYR A 83 1.75 9.64 7.71
CA TYR A 83 1.73 10.35 8.99
C TYR A 83 3.13 10.64 9.57
N PRO A 84 4.15 9.78 9.39
CA PRO A 84 5.51 10.11 9.80
C PRO A 84 6.24 11.07 8.86
N SER A 85 5.68 11.38 7.68
CA SER A 85 6.29 12.27 6.68
C SER A 85 6.23 13.74 7.12
N GLU A 86 7.26 14.51 6.80
CA GLU A 86 7.26 15.97 6.99
C GLU A 86 6.34 16.72 6.02
N ASN A 87 6.00 16.10 4.89
CA ASN A 87 5.16 16.69 3.86
C ASN A 87 3.68 16.33 3.98
N TYR A 88 3.32 15.53 4.97
CA TYR A 88 1.95 15.19 5.30
C TYR A 88 1.58 15.69 6.69
N LEU A 89 0.67 16.66 6.74
CA LEU A 89 0.21 17.26 7.97
C LEU A 89 -1.21 16.79 8.30
N TYR A 90 -1.52 16.61 9.56
CA TYR A 90 -2.85 16.30 10.05
C TYR A 90 -3.14 17.08 11.33
N ASN A 91 -4.40 17.14 11.74
CA ASN A 91 -4.80 17.85 12.92
C ASN A 91 -4.38 17.12 14.21
N LEU A 92 -3.36 17.62 14.88
CA LEU A 92 -2.80 17.05 16.11
C LEU A 92 -3.80 16.95 17.27
N TYR A 93 -4.76 17.88 17.32
CA TYR A 93 -5.68 17.96 18.47
C TYR A 93 -6.78 16.93 18.46
N ALA A 94 -7.21 16.53 17.30
CA ALA A 94 -8.39 15.70 17.18
C ALA A 94 -8.09 14.23 16.95
N SER A 95 -6.91 13.92 16.41
CA SER A 95 -6.67 12.61 15.86
C SER A 95 -6.06 11.59 16.83
N GLY A 96 -5.39 12.03 17.88
CA GLY A 96 -4.58 11.12 18.70
C GLY A 96 -3.37 10.51 17.97
N TRP A 97 -3.10 10.94 16.73
CA TRP A 97 -2.02 10.40 15.88
C TRP A 97 -0.64 10.99 16.15
N SER A 98 -0.51 11.95 17.09
CA SER A 98 0.78 12.53 17.48
C SER A 98 1.88 11.49 17.72
N PRO A 99 1.63 10.38 18.45
CA PRO A 99 2.68 9.38 18.68
C PRO A 99 3.12 8.66 17.39
N ILE A 100 2.26 8.59 16.37
CA ILE A 100 2.62 8.03 15.05
C ILE A 100 3.43 9.05 14.26
N HIS A 101 2.99 10.30 14.20
CA HIS A 101 3.72 11.38 13.55
C HIS A 101 5.14 11.55 14.13
N ASN A 102 5.25 11.51 15.43
CA ASN A 102 6.55 11.60 16.12
C ASN A 102 7.35 10.28 16.08
N GLN A 103 6.83 9.26 15.39
CA GLN A 103 7.42 7.92 15.30
C GLN A 103 7.63 7.21 16.65
N GLU A 104 6.94 7.65 17.69
CA GLU A 104 7.09 7.09 19.04
C GLU A 104 6.66 5.63 19.11
N PHE A 105 5.59 5.26 18.40
CA PHE A 105 5.07 3.89 18.41
C PHE A 105 5.93 2.95 17.57
N HIS A 106 6.50 3.40 16.47
CA HIS A 106 7.33 2.59 15.58
C HIS A 106 8.68 2.20 16.21
N THR A 107 9.14 2.97 17.21
CA THR A 107 10.41 2.72 17.91
C THR A 107 10.26 1.88 19.19
N ARG A 108 9.05 1.44 19.53
CA ARG A 108 8.75 0.64 20.71
C ARG A 108 8.50 -0.81 20.33
N THR A 109 9.39 -1.72 20.71
CA THR A 109 9.31 -3.16 20.41
C THR A 109 8.06 -3.87 20.95
N ASN A 110 7.30 -3.25 21.86
CA ASN A 110 6.03 -3.75 22.38
C ASN A 110 4.82 -3.02 21.78
N SER A 111 5.03 -2.17 20.79
CA SER A 111 3.95 -1.47 20.09
C SER A 111 3.33 -2.36 19.02
N ILE A 112 2.02 -2.27 18.90
CA ILE A 112 1.28 -2.89 17.80
C ILE A 112 1.71 -2.32 16.44
N TYR A 113 2.13 -1.06 16.39
CA TYR A 113 2.62 -0.39 15.17
C TYR A 113 4.02 -0.86 14.76
N ASP A 114 4.83 -1.38 15.67
CA ASP A 114 6.10 -2.03 15.32
C ASP A 114 5.85 -3.42 14.71
N ALA A 115 4.87 -4.16 15.24
CA ALA A 115 4.59 -5.54 14.87
C ALA A 115 3.66 -5.69 13.65
N TYR A 116 2.81 -4.70 13.37
CA TYR A 116 1.72 -4.86 12.40
C TYR A 116 2.19 -5.10 10.98
N ALA A 117 3.12 -4.31 10.46
CA ALA A 117 3.61 -4.47 9.09
C ALA A 117 4.30 -5.85 8.91
N TRP A 118 5.04 -6.31 9.92
CA TRP A 118 5.63 -7.65 9.93
C TRP A 118 4.55 -8.74 9.80
N TYR A 119 3.56 -8.72 10.70
CA TYR A 119 2.46 -9.69 10.66
C TYR A 119 1.70 -9.65 9.34
N TYR A 120 1.37 -8.46 8.88
CA TYR A 120 0.56 -8.24 7.69
C TYR A 120 1.24 -8.79 6.43
N TYR A 121 2.48 -8.42 6.17
CA TYR A 121 3.18 -8.89 4.98
C TYR A 121 3.54 -10.37 5.05
N TYR A 122 3.90 -10.91 6.22
CA TYR A 122 4.07 -12.35 6.37
C TYR A 122 2.78 -13.14 6.23
N SER A 123 1.62 -12.55 6.47
CA SER A 123 0.33 -13.16 6.14
C SER A 123 0.14 -13.29 4.62
N ILE A 124 0.58 -12.29 3.84
CA ILE A 124 0.61 -12.38 2.36
C ILE A 124 1.58 -13.48 1.92
N VAL A 125 2.80 -13.50 2.48
CA VAL A 125 3.81 -14.55 2.19
C VAL A 125 3.25 -15.95 2.47
N GLY A 126 2.60 -16.16 3.61
CA GLY A 126 2.02 -17.45 3.98
C GLY A 126 0.95 -17.92 3.00
N ASN A 127 0.00 -17.02 2.66
CA ASN A 127 -1.05 -17.35 1.67
C ASN A 127 -0.47 -17.62 0.27
N ALA A 128 0.54 -16.84 -0.16
CA ALA A 128 1.23 -17.11 -1.42
C ALA A 128 1.94 -18.46 -1.42
N ASN A 129 2.62 -18.82 -0.32
CA ASN A 129 3.29 -20.12 -0.19
C ASN A 129 2.30 -21.28 -0.27
N THR A 130 1.11 -21.16 0.33
CA THR A 130 0.05 -22.19 0.22
C THR A 130 -0.37 -22.41 -1.23
N ILE A 131 -0.53 -21.35 -2.01
CA ILE A 131 -0.83 -21.47 -3.44
C ILE A 131 0.32 -22.15 -4.17
N LEU A 132 1.56 -21.68 -3.95
CA LEU A 132 2.77 -22.20 -4.61
C LEU A 132 3.03 -23.67 -4.31
N ALA A 133 2.73 -24.14 -3.10
CA ALA A 133 2.93 -25.53 -2.70
C ALA A 133 1.94 -26.50 -3.37
N ASN A 134 0.74 -26.03 -3.78
CA ASN A 134 -0.35 -26.90 -4.18
C ASN A 134 -0.78 -26.74 -5.65
N ILE A 135 -0.46 -25.62 -6.31
CA ILE A 135 -0.98 -25.27 -7.64
C ILE A 135 -0.57 -26.26 -8.73
N ASP A 136 0.61 -26.84 -8.67
CA ASP A 136 1.11 -27.75 -9.68
C ASP A 136 0.26 -29.04 -9.75
N ASN A 137 -0.39 -29.43 -8.65
CA ASN A 137 -1.29 -30.58 -8.54
C ASN A 137 -2.77 -30.26 -8.73
N ALA A 138 -3.15 -28.98 -8.88
CA ALA A 138 -4.54 -28.56 -9.06
C ALA A 138 -5.12 -29.03 -10.40
N GLU A 139 -6.41 -29.27 -10.43
CA GLU A 139 -7.14 -29.51 -11.71
C GLU A 139 -7.30 -28.17 -12.45
N GLY A 140 -6.98 -28.16 -13.74
CA GLY A 140 -7.06 -26.99 -14.62
C GLY A 140 -6.01 -27.02 -15.72
N THR A 141 -6.01 -26.02 -16.58
CA THR A 141 -5.05 -25.92 -17.68
C THR A 141 -3.68 -25.48 -17.20
N GLU A 142 -2.63 -25.84 -17.93
CA GLU A 142 -1.26 -25.44 -17.63
C GLU A 142 -1.12 -23.91 -17.66
N SER A 143 -1.73 -23.24 -18.63
CA SER A 143 -1.74 -21.77 -18.72
C SER A 143 -2.34 -21.10 -17.47
N GLU A 144 -3.45 -21.63 -16.93
CA GLU A 144 -4.04 -21.14 -15.68
C GLU A 144 -3.11 -21.35 -14.50
N LYS A 145 -2.52 -22.56 -14.37
CA LYS A 145 -1.55 -22.85 -13.29
C LYS A 145 -0.36 -21.91 -13.32
N GLN A 146 0.21 -21.69 -14.51
CA GLN A 146 1.33 -20.77 -14.70
C GLN A 146 0.96 -19.33 -14.31
N PHE A 147 -0.22 -18.84 -14.75
CA PHE A 147 -0.70 -17.50 -14.38
C PHE A 147 -0.90 -17.36 -12.86
N ILE A 148 -1.49 -18.36 -12.22
CA ILE A 148 -1.73 -18.37 -10.77
C ILE A 148 -0.41 -18.42 -10.00
N LYS A 149 0.52 -19.27 -10.42
CA LYS A 149 1.86 -19.38 -9.83
C LYS A 149 2.62 -18.06 -9.93
N ALA A 150 2.60 -17.43 -11.13
CA ALA A 150 3.19 -16.12 -11.35
C ALA A 150 2.60 -15.05 -10.43
N SER A 151 1.26 -15.05 -10.27
CA SER A 151 0.57 -14.09 -9.41
C SER A 151 0.92 -14.28 -7.93
N ALA A 152 1.02 -15.53 -7.46
CA ALA A 152 1.43 -15.84 -6.09
C ALA A 152 2.88 -15.44 -5.81
N LEU A 153 3.81 -15.69 -6.76
CA LEU A 153 5.20 -15.23 -6.68
C LEU A 153 5.29 -13.70 -6.65
N THR A 154 4.47 -13.02 -7.45
CA THR A 154 4.41 -11.55 -7.46
C THR A 154 3.93 -10.99 -6.12
N PHE A 155 2.89 -11.55 -5.49
CA PHE A 155 2.46 -11.15 -4.16
C PHE A 155 3.52 -11.42 -3.09
N ARG A 156 4.24 -12.55 -3.18
CA ARG A 156 5.32 -12.86 -2.23
C ARG A 156 6.47 -11.89 -2.37
N ALA A 157 6.88 -11.58 -3.59
CA ALA A 157 7.91 -10.59 -3.86
C ALA A 157 7.51 -9.19 -3.39
N TYR A 158 6.25 -8.77 -3.62
CA TYR A 158 5.69 -7.53 -3.09
C TYR A 158 5.82 -7.44 -1.57
N ALA A 159 5.41 -8.51 -0.87
CA ALA A 159 5.48 -8.52 0.59
C ALA A 159 6.92 -8.46 1.12
N PHE A 160 7.86 -9.18 0.51
CA PHE A 160 9.28 -9.10 0.89
C PHE A 160 9.89 -7.73 0.56
N GLU A 161 9.54 -7.13 -0.57
CA GLU A 161 10.00 -5.79 -0.95
C GLU A 161 9.56 -4.75 0.08
N LYS A 162 8.28 -4.75 0.48
CA LYS A 162 7.77 -3.86 1.53
C LYS A 162 8.41 -4.12 2.90
N LEU A 163 8.58 -5.39 3.29
CA LEU A 163 9.26 -5.74 4.55
C LEU A 163 10.70 -5.22 4.62
N VAL A 164 11.42 -5.22 3.49
CA VAL A 164 12.77 -4.65 3.43
C VAL A 164 12.76 -3.17 3.82
N HIS A 165 11.78 -2.40 3.35
CA HIS A 165 11.68 -0.97 3.65
C HIS A 165 11.49 -0.67 5.14
N TYR A 166 10.76 -1.52 5.87
CA TYR A 166 10.44 -1.25 7.28
C TYR A 166 11.40 -1.90 8.28
N TYR A 167 12.05 -3.01 7.90
CA TYR A 167 12.79 -3.85 8.86
C TYR A 167 14.25 -4.10 8.50
N CYS A 168 14.75 -3.56 7.38
CA CYS A 168 16.15 -3.72 6.98
C CYS A 168 16.87 -2.37 6.88
N TRP A 169 18.19 -2.43 6.94
CA TRP A 169 19.02 -1.28 6.63
C TRP A 169 18.92 -0.91 5.15
N ARG A 170 19.08 0.38 4.82
CA ARG A 170 19.22 0.79 3.42
C ARG A 170 20.43 0.08 2.80
N TRP A 171 20.34 -0.22 1.51
CA TRP A 171 21.42 -0.96 0.83
C TRP A 171 22.79 -0.32 1.01
N GLN A 172 22.91 1.00 0.87
CA GLN A 172 24.16 1.74 1.05
C GLN A 172 24.76 1.62 2.47
N ASP A 173 23.94 1.36 3.49
CA ASP A 173 24.36 1.26 4.89
C ASP A 173 24.53 -0.21 5.32
N SER A 174 24.32 -1.17 4.42
CA SER A 174 24.24 -2.59 4.70
C SER A 174 25.56 -3.35 4.53
N ASN A 175 26.67 -2.68 4.26
CA ASN A 175 27.94 -3.31 3.90
C ASN A 175 27.77 -4.30 2.71
N ASN A 176 27.27 -3.79 1.57
CA ASN A 176 26.97 -4.58 0.37
C ASN A 176 25.98 -5.73 0.63
N GLY A 177 24.97 -5.49 1.47
CA GLY A 177 23.95 -6.47 1.78
C GLY A 177 24.33 -7.51 2.84
N ALA A 178 25.46 -7.35 3.51
CA ALA A 178 25.88 -8.26 4.60
C ALA A 178 25.11 -8.05 5.91
N SER A 179 24.37 -6.93 6.05
CA SER A 179 23.49 -6.70 7.20
C SER A 179 22.36 -7.72 7.27
N GLN A 180 21.70 -7.80 8.43
CA GLN A 180 20.53 -8.64 8.62
C GLN A 180 19.43 -8.25 7.62
N GLY A 181 18.90 -9.26 6.93
CA GLY A 181 17.74 -9.19 6.05
C GLY A 181 16.49 -9.77 6.71
N LEU A 182 15.65 -10.43 5.93
CA LEU A 182 14.37 -10.99 6.35
C LEU A 182 14.48 -12.48 6.72
N ILE A 183 13.44 -13.03 7.31
CA ILE A 183 13.23 -14.46 7.43
C ILE A 183 12.59 -14.94 6.11
N LEU A 184 13.38 -15.61 5.26
CA LEU A 184 12.92 -16.11 3.96
C LEU A 184 12.07 -17.36 4.11
N ARG A 185 10.80 -17.15 4.50
CA ARG A 185 9.83 -18.23 4.57
C ARG A 185 9.29 -18.52 3.18
N LEU A 186 9.68 -19.66 2.60
CA LEU A 186 9.37 -20.04 1.21
C LEU A 186 8.47 -21.28 1.12
N ASP A 187 8.01 -21.78 2.25
CA ASP A 187 7.14 -22.95 2.37
C ASP A 187 6.02 -22.72 3.39
N GLU A 188 5.18 -23.71 3.63
CA GLU A 188 4.07 -23.69 4.59
C GLU A 188 4.51 -24.00 6.03
N SER A 189 5.80 -24.18 6.29
CA SER A 189 6.28 -24.55 7.63
C SER A 189 6.08 -23.42 8.64
N THR A 190 5.78 -23.79 9.89
CA THR A 190 5.62 -22.84 11.01
C THR A 190 6.82 -22.84 11.97
N ASN A 191 7.87 -23.59 11.65
CA ASN A 191 9.07 -23.67 12.48
C ASN A 191 9.83 -22.34 12.50
N GLY A 192 10.54 -22.05 13.59
CA GLY A 192 11.45 -20.92 13.67
C GLY A 192 12.56 -21.03 12.62
N MET A 193 12.87 -19.92 11.96
CA MET A 193 13.92 -19.82 10.94
C MET A 193 14.87 -18.66 11.28
N PRO A 194 16.15 -18.75 10.91
CA PRO A 194 17.08 -17.66 11.07
C PRO A 194 16.77 -16.52 10.10
N TYR A 195 17.25 -15.34 10.40
CA TYR A 195 17.31 -14.24 9.44
C TYR A 195 18.32 -14.56 8.33
N SER A 196 17.98 -14.16 7.10
CA SER A 196 18.93 -14.10 5.99
C SER A 196 19.78 -12.83 6.08
N THR A 197 20.72 -12.69 5.18
CA THR A 197 21.35 -11.40 4.87
C THR A 197 20.43 -10.56 3.97
N LEU A 198 20.64 -9.26 3.95
CA LEU A 198 19.91 -8.38 3.03
C LEU A 198 20.18 -8.73 1.54
N ALA A 199 21.42 -9.15 1.23
CA ALA A 199 21.77 -9.61 -0.12
C ALA A 199 20.99 -10.88 -0.52
N GLU A 200 20.84 -11.85 0.38
CA GLU A 200 20.02 -13.04 0.14
C GLU A 200 18.54 -12.69 0.01
N THR A 201 18.05 -11.71 0.78
CA THR A 201 16.67 -11.22 0.67
C THR A 201 16.42 -10.64 -0.73
N TYR A 202 17.25 -9.74 -1.23
CA TYR A 202 17.10 -9.21 -2.59
C TYR A 202 17.26 -10.28 -3.66
N THR A 203 18.14 -11.25 -3.45
CA THR A 203 18.29 -12.40 -4.36
C THR A 203 17.00 -13.20 -4.47
N GLN A 204 16.29 -13.40 -3.34
CA GLN A 204 15.01 -14.10 -3.35
C GLN A 204 13.90 -13.26 -4.01
N ILE A 205 13.84 -11.96 -3.75
CA ILE A 205 12.88 -11.05 -4.40
C ILE A 205 13.07 -11.11 -5.94
N TYR A 206 14.31 -10.98 -6.40
CA TYR A 206 14.63 -11.06 -7.83
C TYR A 206 14.26 -12.41 -8.43
N LYS A 207 14.58 -13.50 -7.74
CA LYS A 207 14.22 -14.85 -8.17
C LYS A 207 12.72 -15.05 -8.34
N ASP A 208 11.93 -14.60 -7.36
CA ASP A 208 10.46 -14.69 -7.44
C ASP A 208 9.92 -13.89 -8.62
N LEU A 209 10.47 -12.71 -8.89
CA LEU A 209 10.04 -11.85 -9.99
C LEU A 209 10.49 -12.36 -11.36
N ASP A 210 11.73 -12.86 -11.48
CA ASP A 210 12.23 -13.48 -12.73
C ASP A 210 11.36 -14.69 -13.10
N GLU A 211 11.05 -15.56 -12.13
CA GLU A 211 10.17 -16.71 -12.34
C GLU A 211 8.74 -16.27 -12.68
N ALA A 212 8.19 -15.28 -11.99
CA ALA A 212 6.85 -14.77 -12.25
C ALA A 212 6.73 -14.19 -13.68
N ILE A 213 7.69 -13.38 -14.12
CA ILE A 213 7.71 -12.78 -15.46
C ILE A 213 7.77 -13.87 -16.54
N SER A 214 8.63 -14.90 -16.36
CA SER A 214 8.69 -16.04 -17.27
C SER A 214 7.35 -16.76 -17.38
N LEU A 215 6.74 -17.10 -16.22
CA LEU A 215 5.47 -17.80 -16.16
C LEU A 215 4.30 -16.99 -16.74
N TYR A 216 4.25 -15.67 -16.55
CA TYR A 216 3.27 -14.82 -17.23
C TYR A 216 3.41 -14.91 -18.75
N GLY A 217 4.66 -14.89 -19.27
CA GLY A 217 4.93 -15.05 -20.70
C GLY A 217 4.51 -16.41 -21.24
N GLU A 218 4.82 -17.48 -20.51
CA GLU A 218 4.48 -18.86 -20.88
C GLU A 218 2.97 -19.11 -20.84
N SER A 219 2.28 -18.56 -19.84
CA SER A 219 0.82 -18.71 -19.69
C SER A 219 0.04 -18.05 -20.82
N GLY A 220 0.56 -16.95 -21.36
CA GLY A 220 -0.15 -16.09 -22.31
C GLY A 220 -1.44 -15.47 -21.77
N MET A 221 -1.68 -15.57 -20.46
CA MET A 221 -2.86 -15.03 -19.78
C MET A 221 -2.58 -13.67 -19.18
N ASN A 222 -3.64 -12.88 -18.98
CA ASN A 222 -3.60 -11.63 -18.24
C ASN A 222 -4.77 -11.62 -17.23
N ARG A 223 -4.69 -10.72 -16.25
CA ARG A 223 -5.82 -10.45 -15.36
C ARG A 223 -7.04 -9.98 -16.17
N LYS A 224 -8.23 -10.16 -15.61
CA LYS A 224 -9.45 -9.60 -16.23
C LYS A 224 -9.37 -8.09 -16.23
N GLU A 225 -9.93 -7.49 -17.28
CA GLU A 225 -10.08 -6.05 -17.37
C GLU A 225 -10.86 -5.53 -16.15
N GLY A 226 -10.34 -4.48 -15.51
CA GLY A 226 -10.91 -3.91 -14.29
C GLY A 226 -10.43 -4.54 -12.97
N ASP A 227 -9.86 -5.74 -12.98
CA ASP A 227 -9.35 -6.40 -11.76
C ASP A 227 -7.96 -5.83 -11.38
N VAL A 228 -7.89 -4.54 -11.07
CA VAL A 228 -6.63 -3.83 -10.76
C VAL A 228 -5.90 -4.39 -9.54
N TRP A 229 -6.59 -5.14 -8.70
CA TRP A 229 -6.02 -5.81 -7.52
C TRP A 229 -5.30 -7.12 -7.84
N MET A 230 -5.57 -7.72 -8.99
CA MET A 230 -4.91 -8.95 -9.41
C MET A 230 -3.58 -8.62 -10.08
N PRO A 231 -2.46 -9.23 -9.66
CA PRO A 231 -1.18 -9.03 -10.33
C PRO A 231 -1.20 -9.50 -11.79
N ASN A 232 -0.35 -8.88 -12.59
CA ASN A 232 0.02 -9.29 -13.94
C ASN A 232 1.51 -9.03 -14.18
N VAL A 233 2.00 -9.25 -15.37
CA VAL A 233 3.42 -9.06 -15.70
C VAL A 233 3.90 -7.62 -15.44
N ASN A 234 3.07 -6.62 -15.70
CA ASN A 234 3.41 -5.21 -15.45
C ASN A 234 3.58 -4.93 -13.94
N VAL A 235 2.75 -5.55 -13.09
CA VAL A 235 2.90 -5.46 -11.63
C VAL A 235 4.22 -6.11 -11.19
N ALA A 236 4.59 -7.26 -11.74
CA ALA A 236 5.88 -7.89 -11.43
C ALA A 236 7.05 -7.00 -11.81
N HIS A 237 7.03 -6.40 -13.02
CA HIS A 237 8.03 -5.43 -13.46
C HIS A 237 8.08 -4.20 -12.54
N ALA A 238 6.95 -3.67 -12.08
CA ALA A 238 6.89 -2.51 -11.20
C ALA A 238 7.51 -2.79 -9.82
N ILE A 239 7.22 -3.94 -9.24
CA ILE A 239 7.84 -4.37 -7.98
C ILE A 239 9.34 -4.58 -8.16
N TYR A 240 9.74 -5.12 -9.31
CA TYR A 240 11.16 -5.29 -9.65
C TYR A 240 11.87 -3.94 -9.75
N ALA A 241 11.25 -2.94 -10.41
CA ALA A 241 11.78 -1.59 -10.51
C ALA A 241 11.99 -0.96 -9.12
N ARG A 242 11.01 -1.09 -8.19
CA ARG A 242 11.12 -0.64 -6.80
C ARG A 242 12.27 -1.33 -6.07
N ALA A 243 12.31 -2.67 -6.09
CA ALA A 243 13.35 -3.45 -5.43
C ALA A 243 14.74 -3.15 -5.99
N ALA A 244 14.88 -2.98 -7.30
CA ALA A 244 16.14 -2.64 -7.94
C ALA A 244 16.60 -1.21 -7.59
N LEU A 245 15.67 -0.25 -7.53
CA LEU A 245 15.97 1.12 -7.14
C LEU A 245 16.52 1.18 -5.72
N THR A 246 15.83 0.55 -4.77
CA THR A 246 16.23 0.53 -3.35
C THR A 246 17.51 -0.25 -3.12
N LYS A 247 17.77 -1.28 -3.93
CA LYS A 247 19.06 -1.99 -3.97
C LYS A 247 20.17 -1.21 -4.66
N GLN A 248 19.86 -0.05 -5.26
CA GLN A 248 20.78 0.75 -6.08
C GLN A 248 21.27 0.03 -7.35
N ASP A 249 20.50 -0.91 -7.88
CA ASP A 249 20.69 -1.54 -9.18
C ASP A 249 19.98 -0.70 -10.26
N TYR A 250 20.51 0.49 -10.50
CA TYR A 250 19.83 1.52 -11.30
C TYR A 250 19.58 1.10 -12.75
N ALA A 251 20.48 0.30 -13.35
CA ALA A 251 20.28 -0.21 -14.71
C ALA A 251 19.07 -1.15 -14.78
N LYS A 252 18.93 -2.03 -13.80
CA LYS A 252 17.78 -2.92 -13.67
C LYS A 252 16.51 -2.10 -13.38
N ALA A 253 16.54 -1.18 -12.41
CA ALA A 253 15.42 -0.31 -12.08
C ALA A 253 14.87 0.43 -13.31
N LEU A 254 15.76 1.01 -14.12
CA LEU A 254 15.41 1.71 -15.36
C LEU A 254 14.73 0.78 -16.38
N SER A 255 15.28 -0.43 -16.60
CA SER A 255 14.70 -1.36 -17.56
C SER A 255 13.32 -1.87 -17.12
N GLU A 256 13.19 -2.22 -15.85
CA GLU A 256 11.97 -2.76 -15.30
C GLU A 256 10.85 -1.70 -15.20
N ALA A 257 11.18 -0.45 -14.86
CA ALA A 257 10.22 0.65 -14.83
C ALA A 257 9.58 0.90 -16.20
N LYS A 258 10.38 0.85 -17.28
CA LYS A 258 9.87 0.97 -18.64
C LYS A 258 8.90 -0.15 -19.01
N LEU A 259 9.26 -1.40 -18.70
CA LEU A 259 8.38 -2.56 -18.95
C LEU A 259 7.11 -2.51 -18.11
N ALA A 260 7.22 -2.05 -16.87
CA ALA A 260 6.08 -1.95 -15.96
C ALA A 260 4.96 -1.04 -16.49
N ARG A 261 5.31 0.07 -17.12
CA ARG A 261 4.33 1.05 -17.62
C ARG A 261 3.89 0.87 -19.07
N GLU A 262 4.36 -0.17 -19.75
CA GLU A 262 3.89 -0.47 -21.09
C GLU A 262 2.37 -0.73 -21.09
N GLY A 263 1.63 0.07 -21.84
CA GLY A 263 0.15 0.00 -21.89
C GLY A 263 -0.57 0.76 -20.80
N TYR A 264 0.15 1.45 -19.90
CA TYR A 264 -0.42 2.25 -18.80
C TYR A 264 -0.05 3.74 -19.00
N PRO A 265 -0.81 4.51 -19.79
CA PRO A 265 -0.51 5.92 -20.05
C PRO A 265 -0.71 6.76 -18.79
N LEU A 266 0.04 7.85 -18.67
CA LEU A 266 -0.17 8.83 -17.61
C LEU A 266 -1.58 9.44 -17.70
N MET A 267 -2.23 9.61 -16.56
CA MET A 267 -3.52 10.30 -16.45
C MET A 267 -3.42 11.73 -17.04
N ASN A 268 -4.42 12.13 -17.77
CA ASN A 268 -4.65 13.56 -18.06
C ASN A 268 -5.21 14.28 -16.81
N ASN A 269 -5.32 15.62 -16.86
CA ASN A 269 -5.77 16.38 -15.69
C ASN A 269 -7.24 16.09 -15.30
N THR A 270 -8.10 15.68 -16.23
CA THR A 270 -9.49 15.31 -15.91
C THR A 270 -9.51 14.03 -15.07
N GLU A 271 -8.73 13.04 -15.46
CA GLU A 271 -8.57 11.79 -14.69
C GLU A 271 -7.86 12.04 -13.35
N TYR A 272 -6.84 12.91 -13.35
CA TYR A 272 -6.11 13.28 -12.13
C TYR A 272 -6.99 13.97 -11.08
N TYR A 273 -7.98 14.74 -11.53
CA TYR A 273 -8.97 15.41 -10.66
C TYR A 273 -10.19 14.52 -10.35
N ALA A 274 -10.23 13.28 -10.80
CA ALA A 274 -11.35 12.37 -10.57
C ALA A 274 -11.40 11.74 -9.17
N GLY A 275 -10.51 12.15 -8.25
CA GLY A 275 -10.58 11.81 -6.83
C GLY A 275 -9.85 10.55 -6.40
N PHE A 276 -9.04 9.94 -7.22
CA PHE A 276 -8.21 8.76 -6.86
C PHE A 276 -8.96 7.65 -6.11
N CYS A 277 -10.24 7.48 -6.40
CA CYS A 277 -11.09 6.44 -5.79
C CYS A 277 -11.64 5.47 -6.84
N ASN A 278 -11.30 5.66 -8.10
CA ASN A 278 -11.69 4.80 -9.20
C ASN A 278 -10.47 4.55 -10.12
N PRO A 279 -10.19 3.29 -10.49
CA PRO A 279 -9.05 2.98 -11.36
C PRO A 279 -9.12 3.73 -12.68
N THR A 280 -7.98 4.24 -13.13
CA THR A 280 -7.77 4.83 -14.45
C THR A 280 -6.81 3.97 -15.27
N GLY A 281 -6.57 4.33 -16.52
CA GLY A 281 -5.59 3.66 -17.39
C GLY A 281 -4.15 3.70 -16.87
N GLU A 282 -3.84 4.61 -15.94
CA GLU A 282 -2.52 4.74 -15.34
C GLU A 282 -2.25 3.70 -14.23
N TRP A 283 -3.30 3.10 -13.62
CA TRP A 283 -3.13 2.24 -12.45
C TRP A 283 -2.60 0.86 -12.82
N ILE A 284 -1.34 0.61 -12.52
CA ILE A 284 -0.72 -0.70 -12.71
C ILE A 284 -1.25 -1.69 -11.66
N MET A 285 -1.38 -1.26 -10.40
CA MET A 285 -1.99 -2.03 -9.31
C MET A 285 -2.80 -1.11 -8.39
N GLY A 286 -3.91 -1.61 -7.87
CA GLY A 286 -4.75 -0.92 -6.89
C GLY A 286 -5.40 -1.87 -5.90
N SER A 287 -6.13 -1.30 -4.93
CA SER A 287 -6.82 -2.08 -3.91
C SER A 287 -8.05 -2.80 -4.47
N PHE A 288 -8.48 -3.83 -3.75
CA PHE A 288 -9.81 -4.40 -3.90
C PHE A 288 -10.85 -3.39 -3.39
N GLY A 289 -11.76 -2.93 -4.23
CA GLY A 289 -12.64 -1.77 -3.97
C GLY A 289 -14.05 -2.10 -3.51
N GLY A 290 -14.29 -3.27 -2.93
CA GLY A 290 -15.62 -3.68 -2.50
C GLY A 290 -16.13 -2.91 -1.28
N SER A 291 -17.45 -2.68 -1.20
CA SER A 291 -18.08 -1.97 -0.09
C SER A 291 -17.99 -2.69 1.26
N GLN A 292 -17.83 -4.01 1.23
CA GLN A 292 -17.70 -4.82 2.44
C GLN A 292 -16.28 -4.77 3.02
N GLU A 293 -15.29 -4.55 2.20
CA GLU A 293 -13.88 -4.54 2.57
C GLU A 293 -13.44 -3.17 3.10
N ASN A 294 -14.03 -2.09 2.58
CA ASN A 294 -13.58 -0.70 2.82
C ASN A 294 -14.52 0.10 3.74
N ASN A 295 -15.50 -0.51 4.35
CA ASN A 295 -16.59 0.19 5.03
C ASN A 295 -16.38 0.37 6.54
N TRP A 296 -15.17 0.47 7.01
CA TRP A 296 -14.93 0.62 8.45
C TRP A 296 -14.33 1.98 8.80
N TYR A 297 -14.63 2.50 10.00
CA TYR A 297 -14.20 3.82 10.48
C TYR A 297 -12.70 4.12 10.36
N TRP A 298 -11.88 3.09 10.27
CA TRP A 298 -10.44 3.19 10.19
C TRP A 298 -9.90 2.88 8.79
N SER A 299 -10.77 2.72 7.80
CA SER A 299 -10.33 2.56 6.42
C SER A 299 -9.66 3.84 5.91
N TYR A 300 -8.81 3.70 4.92
CA TYR A 300 -8.15 4.81 4.26
C TYR A 300 -9.16 5.88 3.82
N GLY A 301 -10.22 5.47 3.13
CA GLY A 301 -11.22 6.40 2.62
C GLY A 301 -11.95 7.19 3.70
N VAL A 302 -12.19 6.58 4.88
CA VAL A 302 -12.83 7.28 6.00
C VAL A 302 -11.91 8.33 6.61
N GLN A 303 -10.62 8.01 6.77
CA GLN A 303 -9.66 8.88 7.43
C GLN A 303 -9.03 9.89 6.48
N PHE A 304 -8.84 9.51 5.24
CA PHE A 304 -7.97 10.18 4.29
C PHE A 304 -8.71 10.97 3.20
N ALA A 305 -9.88 10.50 2.78
CA ALA A 305 -10.63 11.17 1.73
C ALA A 305 -11.20 12.50 2.22
N CYS A 306 -11.08 13.55 1.39
CA CYS A 306 -11.57 14.89 1.75
C CYS A 306 -13.10 14.96 1.91
N ASN A 307 -13.84 14.03 1.32
CA ASN A 307 -15.28 13.82 1.54
C ASN A 307 -15.58 12.64 2.47
N GLY A 308 -14.56 12.07 3.11
CA GLY A 308 -14.71 10.96 4.06
C GLY A 308 -15.37 11.40 5.38
N TYR A 309 -15.84 10.43 6.15
CA TYR A 309 -16.56 10.70 7.40
C TYR A 309 -15.74 11.52 8.39
N TYR A 310 -14.47 11.22 8.60
CA TYR A 310 -13.64 11.96 9.56
C TYR A 310 -13.27 13.35 9.07
N ALA A 311 -13.05 13.52 7.78
CA ALA A 311 -12.79 14.83 7.21
C ALA A 311 -14.01 15.75 7.33
N SER A 312 -15.20 15.20 7.20
CA SER A 312 -16.46 15.96 7.16
C SER A 312 -17.17 16.08 8.49
N THR A 313 -16.94 15.21 9.48
CA THR A 313 -17.70 15.19 10.73
C THR A 313 -16.86 15.16 12.01
N GLN A 314 -15.59 14.80 11.93
CA GLN A 314 -14.76 14.49 13.09
C GLN A 314 -13.45 15.28 13.04
N GLN A 315 -13.23 16.38 13.29
CA GLN A 315 -11.99 17.20 13.46
C GLN A 315 -10.63 16.55 13.09
N THR A 316 -10.61 15.33 12.57
CA THR A 316 -9.38 14.63 12.23
C THR A 316 -8.79 15.07 10.90
N GLY A 317 -9.62 15.66 10.04
CA GLY A 317 -9.20 16.22 8.74
C GLY A 317 -8.59 15.19 7.79
N ALA A 318 -8.71 15.43 6.51
CA ALA A 318 -8.20 14.55 5.47
C ALA A 318 -6.70 14.72 5.19
N GLY A 319 -5.97 15.31 6.09
CA GLY A 319 -4.57 15.66 5.88
C GLY A 319 -4.34 16.89 5.01
N ALA A 320 -3.17 17.48 5.13
CA ALA A 320 -2.75 18.66 4.41
C ALA A 320 -1.30 18.49 3.90
N ILE A 321 -1.00 19.12 2.77
CA ILE A 321 0.36 19.14 2.25
C ILE A 321 1.24 20.11 3.04
N GLY A 322 2.51 19.76 3.22
CA GLY A 322 3.51 20.63 3.82
C GLY A 322 3.68 21.93 3.04
N ARG A 323 3.67 23.08 3.76
CA ARG A 323 3.74 24.41 3.14
C ARG A 323 5.02 24.60 2.33
N GLU A 324 6.13 24.08 2.78
CA GLU A 324 7.40 24.20 2.07
C GLU A 324 7.37 23.49 0.73
N LEU A 325 6.81 22.29 0.67
CA LEU A 325 6.67 21.55 -0.57
C LEU A 325 5.77 22.30 -1.56
N ILE A 326 4.56 22.69 -1.13
CA ILE A 326 3.59 23.33 -2.04
C ILE A 326 4.09 24.69 -2.56
N ASN A 327 4.90 25.42 -1.77
CA ASN A 327 5.46 26.71 -2.20
C ASN A 327 6.58 26.57 -3.23
N ARG A 328 7.26 25.43 -3.31
CA ARG A 328 8.26 25.15 -4.35
C ARG A 328 7.62 24.86 -5.70
N ILE A 329 6.34 24.53 -5.73
CA ILE A 329 5.63 24.16 -6.95
C ILE A 329 5.08 25.38 -7.68
N PRO A 330 5.28 25.51 -9.01
CA PRO A 330 4.77 26.64 -9.79
C PRO A 330 3.25 26.80 -9.68
N ASN A 331 2.74 28.03 -9.72
CA ASN A 331 1.31 28.29 -9.59
C ASN A 331 0.48 27.76 -10.78
N ASN A 332 1.10 27.57 -11.95
CA ASN A 332 0.47 26.98 -13.13
C ASN A 332 0.52 25.43 -13.14
N ASP A 333 1.06 24.81 -12.10
CA ASP A 333 1.01 23.35 -11.96
C ASP A 333 -0.39 22.91 -11.50
N ALA A 334 -1.00 22.02 -12.27
CA ALA A 334 -2.35 21.53 -12.03
C ALA A 334 -2.53 20.85 -10.66
N ARG A 335 -1.47 20.26 -10.11
CA ARG A 335 -1.49 19.61 -8.79
C ARG A 335 -1.77 20.58 -7.64
N LYS A 336 -1.36 21.86 -7.78
CA LYS A 336 -1.66 22.89 -6.77
C LYS A 336 -3.16 23.11 -6.55
N ALA A 337 -3.98 22.90 -7.59
CA ALA A 337 -5.43 23.02 -7.47
C ALA A 337 -6.05 21.99 -6.53
N LEU A 338 -5.35 20.91 -6.23
CA LEU A 338 -5.80 19.86 -5.31
C LEU A 338 -5.49 20.14 -3.84
N PHE A 339 -5.08 21.37 -3.52
CA PHE A 339 -4.79 21.75 -2.14
C PHE A 339 -5.41 23.13 -1.84
N LEU A 340 -5.86 23.31 -0.61
CA LEU A 340 -6.41 24.58 -0.12
C LEU A 340 -5.26 25.52 0.25
N THR A 341 -4.66 26.14 -0.77
CA THR A 341 -3.55 27.09 -0.63
C THR A 341 -4.03 28.46 -0.15
N GLU A 342 -3.11 29.35 0.24
CA GLU A 342 -3.41 30.67 0.85
C GLU A 342 -4.34 31.54 0.00
N ASP A 343 -4.26 31.44 -1.31
CA ASP A 343 -5.12 32.15 -2.25
C ASP A 343 -6.62 31.72 -2.22
N LYS A 344 -6.92 30.61 -1.53
CA LYS A 344 -8.31 30.14 -1.29
C LYS A 344 -8.91 30.76 -0.01
N PHE A 345 -8.11 31.52 0.73
CA PHE A 345 -8.50 32.21 1.95
C PHE A 345 -8.15 33.69 1.85
N PRO A 346 -8.74 34.47 0.89
CA PRO A 346 -8.37 35.83 0.64
C PRO A 346 -8.62 36.71 1.85
N GLY A 347 -7.72 37.68 2.08
CA GLY A 347 -7.80 38.62 3.20
C GLY A 347 -7.25 38.09 4.52
N TYR A 348 -6.80 36.85 4.59
CA TYR A 348 -6.20 36.28 5.79
C TYR A 348 -4.67 36.40 5.79
N ASN A 349 -4.11 36.85 6.91
CA ASN A 349 -2.65 36.99 7.09
C ASN A 349 -2.07 35.77 7.84
N PHE A 350 -1.55 34.81 7.10
CA PHE A 350 -0.93 33.61 7.66
C PHE A 350 0.44 33.85 8.35
N ASN A 351 0.95 35.09 8.31
CA ASN A 351 2.25 35.45 8.88
C ASN A 351 2.16 36.10 10.25
N ASP A 352 0.97 36.35 10.79
CA ASP A 352 0.77 37.03 12.09
C ASP A 352 0.69 36.06 13.29
N GLY A 353 0.99 34.79 13.09
CA GLY A 353 0.94 33.76 14.14
C GLY A 353 -0.45 33.21 14.42
N SER A 354 -1.49 33.68 13.70
CA SER A 354 -2.88 33.24 13.87
C SER A 354 -3.23 32.02 13.01
N VAL A 355 -2.25 31.39 12.37
CA VAL A 355 -2.43 30.14 11.59
C VAL A 355 -3.07 29.03 12.43
N MET A 356 -2.72 28.98 13.72
CA MET A 356 -3.37 28.09 14.69
C MET A 356 -4.86 28.43 14.83
N ASP A 357 -5.22 29.69 14.81
CA ASP A 357 -6.60 30.15 14.90
C ASP A 357 -7.42 29.76 13.66
N LEU A 358 -6.82 29.65 12.48
CA LEU A 358 -7.53 29.20 11.28
C LEU A 358 -7.82 27.70 11.30
N THR A 359 -6.86 26.95 11.76
CA THR A 359 -7.06 25.51 11.97
C THR A 359 -8.16 25.25 13.01
N TYR A 360 -8.41 26.23 13.91
CA TYR A 360 -9.46 26.18 14.95
C TYR A 360 -10.61 27.16 14.73
N GLY A 361 -10.34 28.32 14.15
CA GLY A 361 -11.30 29.40 13.97
C GLY A 361 -12.35 29.14 12.91
N ILE A 362 -12.01 28.35 11.91
CA ILE A 362 -12.99 27.82 10.94
C ILE A 362 -14.05 26.95 11.61
N LEU A 363 -13.86 26.63 12.88
CA LEU A 363 -14.71 25.76 13.66
C LEU A 363 -15.67 26.49 14.62
N GLY A 364 -15.83 27.79 14.49
CA GLY A 364 -16.80 28.52 15.28
C GLY A 364 -16.44 28.63 16.77
N MET A 365 -15.19 28.82 17.11
CA MET A 365 -14.75 29.01 18.48
C MET A 365 -14.36 30.48 18.77
N GLY A 366 -15.26 31.24 19.33
CA GLY A 366 -15.00 32.53 19.96
C GLY A 366 -15.25 33.78 19.10
N GLU A 367 -14.62 34.93 19.44
CA GLU A 367 -14.85 36.26 18.86
C GLU A 367 -14.56 36.36 17.34
N LYS A 368 -13.80 35.43 16.79
CA LYS A 368 -13.43 35.34 15.36
C LYS A 368 -14.40 34.52 14.50
N GLU A 369 -15.53 34.08 15.06
CA GLU A 369 -16.50 33.21 14.37
C GLU A 369 -16.98 33.81 13.05
N LYS A 370 -17.25 35.11 12.99
CA LYS A 370 -17.74 35.79 11.77
C LYS A 370 -16.69 35.96 10.68
N GLU A 371 -15.43 36.18 11.07
CA GLU A 371 -14.31 36.23 10.12
C GLU A 371 -14.02 34.83 9.59
N ALA A 372 -14.10 33.85 10.46
CA ALA A 372 -13.95 32.45 10.09
C ALA A 372 -15.06 31.95 9.15
N ASP A 373 -16.31 32.38 9.36
CA ASP A 373 -17.45 32.06 8.50
C ASP A 373 -17.25 32.55 7.07
N ALA A 374 -16.77 33.80 6.90
CA ALA A 374 -16.53 34.37 5.56
C ALA A 374 -15.40 33.61 4.82
N LEU A 375 -14.31 33.27 5.51
CA LEU A 375 -13.21 32.48 4.94
C LEU A 375 -13.64 31.05 4.63
N TRP A 376 -14.49 30.48 5.47
CA TRP A 376 -15.09 29.18 5.26
C TRP A 376 -15.93 29.16 3.97
N ASP A 377 -16.77 30.16 3.76
CA ASP A 377 -17.66 30.22 2.59
C ASP A 377 -16.87 30.24 1.27
N GLU A 378 -15.76 30.97 1.22
CA GLU A 378 -14.91 31.04 0.03
C GLU A 378 -14.16 29.72 -0.21
N ALA A 379 -13.56 29.14 0.83
CA ALA A 379 -12.90 27.85 0.74
C ALA A 379 -13.92 26.73 0.42
N ALA A 380 -15.12 26.76 1.01
CA ALA A 380 -16.20 25.84 0.70
C ALA A 380 -16.69 25.97 -0.74
N ALA A 381 -16.78 27.20 -1.27
CA ALA A 381 -17.11 27.45 -2.67
C ALA A 381 -16.07 26.87 -3.61
N TYR A 382 -14.77 26.99 -3.25
CA TYR A 382 -13.69 26.35 -3.99
C TYR A 382 -13.79 24.81 -3.94
N CYS A 383 -14.01 24.23 -2.75
CA CYS A 383 -14.22 22.79 -2.60
C CYS A 383 -15.38 22.27 -3.45
N LYS A 384 -16.51 23.00 -3.47
CA LYS A 384 -17.67 22.67 -4.33
C LYS A 384 -17.34 22.75 -5.81
N LYS A 385 -16.53 23.72 -6.21
CA LYS A 385 -16.06 23.84 -7.61
C LYS A 385 -15.18 22.66 -8.02
N MET A 386 -14.36 22.16 -7.09
CA MET A 386 -13.45 21.03 -7.31
C MET A 386 -14.11 19.66 -7.07
N ALA A 387 -15.36 19.64 -6.59
CA ALA A 387 -16.04 18.39 -6.28
C ALA A 387 -16.14 17.47 -7.50
N VAL A 388 -15.82 16.21 -7.31
CA VAL A 388 -15.95 15.18 -8.33
C VAL A 388 -17.44 14.96 -8.63
N SER A 389 -17.80 14.95 -9.92
CA SER A 389 -19.19 14.78 -10.34
C SER A 389 -19.78 13.46 -9.81
N GLY A 390 -20.93 13.55 -9.15
CA GLY A 390 -21.64 12.39 -8.58
C GLY A 390 -21.14 11.97 -7.19
N LEU A 391 -20.11 12.63 -6.63
CA LEU A 391 -19.64 12.39 -5.28
C LEU A 391 -20.04 13.55 -4.35
N THR A 392 -20.08 13.26 -3.04
CA THR A 392 -20.28 14.29 -2.00
C THR A 392 -19.16 15.32 -2.07
N ALA A 393 -19.47 16.59 -1.94
CA ALA A 393 -18.48 17.67 -1.94
C ALA A 393 -17.52 17.52 -0.77
N PRO A 394 -16.22 17.84 -0.95
CA PRO A 394 -15.25 17.78 0.14
C PRO A 394 -15.63 18.72 1.27
N TYR A 395 -15.43 18.29 2.50
CA TYR A 395 -15.62 19.12 3.70
C TYR A 395 -17.02 19.74 3.84
N GLU A 396 -18.06 19.16 3.24
CA GLU A 396 -19.41 19.76 3.17
C GLU A 396 -20.02 20.02 4.56
N ALA A 397 -19.70 19.22 5.56
CA ALA A 397 -20.21 19.36 6.92
C ALA A 397 -19.10 19.45 7.97
N GLY A 398 -17.88 19.72 7.59
CA GLY A 398 -16.73 19.53 8.46
C GLY A 398 -15.69 20.62 8.41
N TYR A 399 -14.48 20.24 8.63
CA TYR A 399 -13.38 21.09 8.94
C TYR A 399 -12.39 21.20 7.79
N MET A 400 -12.08 22.40 7.35
CA MET A 400 -11.07 22.68 6.33
C MET A 400 -9.79 23.18 6.96
N TYR A 401 -8.66 22.89 6.31
CA TYR A 401 -7.35 23.29 6.75
C TYR A 401 -6.57 23.97 5.64
N LEU A 402 -5.68 24.91 6.00
CA LEU A 402 -4.69 25.38 5.05
C LEU A 402 -3.83 24.22 4.58
N GLY A 403 -3.68 24.08 3.27
CA GLY A 403 -3.01 22.93 2.66
C GLY A 403 -3.88 21.67 2.58
N GLY A 404 -5.13 21.71 3.09
CA GLY A 404 -6.07 20.60 3.06
C GLY A 404 -6.21 20.01 1.65
N GLN A 405 -6.21 18.69 1.54
CA GLN A 405 -6.15 17.97 0.28
C GLN A 405 -7.55 17.81 -0.36
N LEU A 406 -7.60 17.88 -1.67
CA LEU A 406 -8.74 17.59 -2.54
C LEU A 406 -8.39 16.51 -3.57
N LYS A 407 -7.34 15.71 -3.31
CA LYS A 407 -6.85 14.67 -4.21
C LYS A 407 -7.66 13.38 -4.06
N PHE A 408 -7.91 12.96 -2.82
CA PHE A 408 -8.52 11.66 -2.50
C PHE A 408 -9.97 11.82 -2.08
N TYR A 409 -10.84 11.04 -2.72
CA TYR A 409 -12.28 10.95 -2.47
C TYR A 409 -12.69 9.51 -2.20
N VAL A 410 -13.95 9.33 -1.79
CA VAL A 410 -14.63 8.04 -1.72
C VAL A 410 -16.00 8.13 -2.38
N PHE A 411 -16.52 6.98 -2.84
CA PHE A 411 -17.86 6.90 -3.48
C PHE A 411 -18.98 7.06 -2.48
N ASP A 412 -18.80 6.58 -1.26
CA ASP A 412 -19.82 6.51 -0.23
C ASP A 412 -19.20 6.54 1.17
N THR A 413 -19.95 7.02 2.12
CA THR A 413 -19.61 6.98 3.55
C THR A 413 -20.03 5.61 4.11
N PRO A 414 -19.18 4.92 4.88
CA PRO A 414 -17.99 5.40 5.56
C PRO A 414 -16.64 5.33 4.82
N GLY A 415 -16.55 4.97 3.55
CA GLY A 415 -15.23 5.08 2.92
C GLY A 415 -14.97 4.08 1.78
N VAL A 416 -15.98 3.86 0.97
CA VAL A 416 -15.88 2.95 -0.19
C VAL A 416 -15.13 3.62 -1.34
N GLY A 417 -14.11 2.97 -1.84
CA GLY A 417 -13.31 3.42 -2.99
C GLY A 417 -12.11 2.52 -3.21
N TYR A 418 -11.51 2.65 -4.38
CA TYR A 418 -10.24 2.03 -4.67
C TYR A 418 -9.09 2.94 -4.20
N LEU A 419 -7.92 2.36 -4.00
CA LEU A 419 -6.69 3.06 -3.69
C LEU A 419 -5.60 2.62 -4.66
N PRO A 420 -4.85 3.52 -5.31
CA PRO A 420 -3.70 3.15 -6.13
C PRO A 420 -2.56 2.62 -5.25
N PHE A 421 -1.98 1.49 -5.65
CA PHE A 421 -0.77 0.95 -5.02
C PHE A 421 0.46 1.16 -5.88
N ILE A 422 0.29 1.14 -7.21
CA ILE A 422 1.35 1.37 -8.18
C ILE A 422 0.76 2.08 -9.40
N ARG A 423 1.37 3.19 -9.81
CA ARG A 423 0.97 3.98 -10.98
C ARG A 423 2.15 4.22 -11.92
N SER A 424 1.86 4.49 -13.19
CA SER A 424 2.88 4.80 -14.20
C SER A 424 3.72 6.02 -13.87
N SER A 425 3.17 7.05 -13.23
CA SER A 425 3.95 8.23 -12.80
C SER A 425 5.07 7.86 -11.84
N GLU A 426 4.85 6.89 -10.96
CA GLU A 426 5.94 6.37 -10.11
C GLU A 426 7.05 5.72 -10.97
N MET A 427 6.68 4.96 -11.99
CA MET A 427 7.66 4.35 -12.90
C MET A 427 8.46 5.40 -13.67
N VAL A 428 7.82 6.47 -14.12
CA VAL A 428 8.51 7.62 -14.74
C VAL A 428 9.49 8.28 -13.76
N LEU A 429 9.12 8.40 -12.49
CA LEU A 429 10.00 8.92 -11.45
C LEU A 429 11.16 7.98 -11.14
N ILE A 430 10.93 6.65 -11.15
CA ILE A 430 12.02 5.66 -11.05
C ILE A 430 12.97 5.77 -12.26
N GLU A 431 12.45 5.97 -13.48
CA GLU A 431 13.27 6.22 -14.66
C GLU A 431 14.12 7.49 -14.50
N ALA A 432 13.55 8.58 -13.97
CA ALA A 432 14.28 9.83 -13.73
C ALA A 432 15.41 9.62 -12.72
N GLU A 433 15.12 9.00 -11.59
CA GLU A 433 16.08 8.72 -10.52
C GLU A 433 17.19 7.76 -11.00
N ALA A 434 16.83 6.66 -11.64
CA ALA A 434 17.81 5.70 -12.16
C ALA A 434 18.73 6.32 -13.21
N ASN A 435 18.19 7.13 -14.14
CA ASN A 435 18.99 7.85 -15.12
C ASN A 435 19.96 8.85 -14.48
N TYR A 436 19.52 9.55 -13.41
CA TYR A 436 20.39 10.45 -12.66
C TYR A 436 21.62 9.70 -12.11
N PHE A 437 21.41 8.59 -11.42
CA PHE A 437 22.51 7.78 -10.85
C PHE A 437 23.36 7.05 -11.89
N LEU A 438 22.82 6.83 -13.08
CA LEU A 438 23.56 6.32 -14.24
C LEU A 438 24.34 7.43 -15.00
N ASN A 439 24.37 8.66 -14.46
CA ASN A 439 24.97 9.84 -15.07
C ASN A 439 24.37 10.20 -16.46
N ASN A 440 23.09 9.89 -16.66
CA ASN A 440 22.34 10.22 -17.86
C ASN A 440 21.32 11.34 -17.58
N GLU A 441 21.82 12.52 -17.19
CA GLU A 441 20.99 13.64 -16.77
C GLU A 441 19.97 14.08 -17.84
N ALA A 442 20.36 14.01 -19.11
CA ALA A 442 19.44 14.37 -20.21
C ALA A 442 18.20 13.47 -20.25
N ALA A 443 18.34 12.16 -19.97
CA ALA A 443 17.20 11.26 -19.89
C ALA A 443 16.39 11.46 -18.59
N ALA A 444 17.03 11.79 -17.48
CA ALA A 444 16.35 12.17 -16.24
C ALA A 444 15.51 13.44 -16.44
N GLN A 445 16.05 14.47 -17.08
CA GLN A 445 15.32 15.69 -17.45
C GLN A 445 14.13 15.37 -18.38
N ALA A 446 14.31 14.50 -19.37
CA ALA A 446 13.25 14.09 -20.30
C ALA A 446 12.09 13.37 -19.56
N ALA A 447 12.40 12.52 -18.59
CA ALA A 447 11.38 11.86 -17.75
C ALA A 447 10.57 12.87 -16.93
N LEU A 448 11.22 13.89 -16.36
CA LEU A 448 10.50 14.98 -15.67
C LEU A 448 9.62 15.80 -16.64
N VAL A 449 10.09 16.03 -17.88
CA VAL A 449 9.27 16.71 -18.92
C VAL A 449 8.06 15.84 -19.29
N GLU A 450 8.22 14.53 -19.42
CA GLU A 450 7.12 13.60 -19.65
C GLU A 450 6.09 13.68 -18.50
N LEU A 451 6.56 13.61 -17.27
CA LEU A 451 5.69 13.66 -16.09
C LEU A 451 4.90 14.97 -15.96
N ASN A 452 5.51 16.09 -16.33
CA ASN A 452 4.95 17.42 -16.08
C ASN A 452 4.32 18.04 -17.31
N ALA A 453 5.05 18.20 -18.42
CA ALA A 453 4.56 18.87 -19.62
C ALA A 453 3.70 17.95 -20.49
N THR A 454 4.17 16.74 -20.78
CA THR A 454 3.45 15.82 -21.69
C THR A 454 2.16 15.30 -21.07
N SER A 455 2.13 15.05 -19.76
CA SER A 455 0.90 14.68 -19.03
C SER A 455 -0.10 15.84 -18.90
N GLY A 456 0.35 17.08 -19.12
CA GLY A 456 -0.45 18.29 -18.96
C GLY A 456 -0.51 18.83 -17.52
N ARG A 457 0.25 18.28 -16.56
CA ARG A 457 0.31 18.82 -15.18
C ARG A 457 0.81 20.26 -15.17
N ASN A 458 1.85 20.52 -15.96
CA ASN A 458 2.36 21.87 -16.25
C ASN A 458 2.86 21.91 -17.70
N ALA A 459 2.02 22.32 -18.63
CA ALA A 459 2.32 22.30 -20.07
C ALA A 459 3.55 23.17 -20.46
N GLU A 460 3.93 24.13 -19.62
CA GLU A 460 5.08 25.02 -19.83
C GLU A 460 6.36 24.49 -19.17
N TYR A 461 6.30 23.34 -18.50
CA TYR A 461 7.44 22.79 -17.77
C TYR A 461 8.57 22.42 -18.69
N THR A 462 9.77 22.85 -18.33
CA THR A 462 11.03 22.46 -18.94
C THR A 462 12.06 22.16 -17.85
N CYS A 463 12.94 21.23 -18.08
CA CYS A 463 14.02 20.92 -17.13
C CYS A 463 15.37 21.06 -17.81
N THR A 464 16.21 21.96 -17.26
CA THR A 464 17.60 22.16 -17.67
C THR A 464 18.56 22.06 -16.49
N LYS A 465 18.05 21.64 -15.31
CA LYS A 465 18.84 21.48 -14.08
C LYS A 465 19.78 20.28 -14.21
N THR A 466 20.95 20.37 -13.58
CA THR A 466 22.00 19.34 -13.54
C THR A 466 22.49 19.13 -12.11
N GLY A 467 23.19 18.03 -11.85
CA GLY A 467 23.76 17.73 -10.53
C GLY A 467 22.72 17.75 -9.42
N ASP A 468 23.09 18.29 -8.24
CA ASP A 468 22.22 18.33 -7.06
C ASP A 468 20.90 19.08 -7.32
N ALA A 469 20.90 20.08 -8.22
CA ALA A 469 19.68 20.78 -8.56
C ALA A 469 18.70 19.91 -9.33
N LEU A 470 19.18 19.00 -10.18
CA LEU A 470 18.36 18.01 -10.87
C LEU A 470 17.83 16.96 -9.87
N TRP A 471 18.70 16.49 -8.99
CA TRP A 471 18.29 15.57 -7.93
C TRP A 471 17.15 16.12 -7.07
N ASN A 472 17.30 17.35 -6.56
CA ASN A 472 16.27 17.99 -5.77
C ASN A 472 14.96 18.15 -6.55
N GLU A 473 15.03 18.47 -7.86
CA GLU A 473 13.85 18.57 -8.73
C GLU A 473 13.12 17.20 -8.86
N ILE A 474 13.88 16.10 -9.01
CA ILE A 474 13.31 14.75 -9.07
C ILE A 474 12.58 14.43 -7.76
N MET A 475 13.20 14.75 -6.62
CA MET A 475 12.60 14.50 -5.30
C MET A 475 11.37 15.38 -5.06
N ASP A 476 11.41 16.67 -5.37
CA ASP A 476 10.26 17.56 -5.24
C ASP A 476 9.05 17.04 -6.04
N TYR A 477 9.27 16.60 -7.28
CA TYR A 477 8.17 16.07 -8.09
C TYR A 477 7.74 14.67 -7.67
N ARG A 478 8.65 13.86 -7.10
CA ARG A 478 8.27 12.58 -6.49
C ARG A 478 7.33 12.79 -5.30
N GLU A 479 7.71 13.67 -4.40
CA GLU A 479 6.90 14.00 -3.22
C GLU A 479 5.54 14.62 -3.59
N LEU A 480 5.50 15.49 -4.60
CA LEU A 480 4.27 16.14 -5.04
C LEU A 480 3.34 15.18 -5.79
N GLU A 481 3.87 14.43 -6.77
CA GLU A 481 3.05 13.54 -7.62
C GLU A 481 2.47 12.39 -6.80
N LEU A 482 3.28 11.80 -5.93
CA LEU A 482 2.89 10.65 -5.10
C LEU A 482 2.39 11.05 -3.71
N TRP A 483 2.18 12.35 -3.46
CA TRP A 483 1.70 12.82 -2.16
C TRP A 483 0.45 12.06 -1.71
N GLY A 484 0.52 11.48 -0.51
CA GLY A 484 -0.58 10.71 0.08
C GLY A 484 -0.71 9.26 -0.41
N GLU A 485 0.19 8.78 -1.27
CA GLU A 485 0.15 7.41 -1.82
C GLU A 485 1.14 6.44 -1.16
N GLY A 486 1.92 6.95 -0.22
CA GLY A 486 2.92 6.18 0.49
C GLY A 486 4.35 6.62 0.22
#